data_33b4f99b9314d776053967f06ebba5c2
#
_entry.id   33b4f99b9314d776053967f06ebba5c2
#
_cell.length_a   1.000
_cell.length_b   1.000
_cell.length_c   1.000
_cell.angle_alpha   90.00
_cell.angle_beta   90.00
_cell.angle_gamma   90.00
#
_symmetry.space_group_name_H-M   'P 1'
#
loop_
_entity.id
_entity.type
_entity.pdbx_description
1 polymer ?
#
loop_
_entity_poly.entity_id
_entity_poly.type
_entity_poly.pdbx_seq_one_letter_code
_entity_poly.pdbx_strand_id
1 'polypeptide(L)'
;LWAGLPLSCFCFSAACPLVPCSAATAAAAGANVIVNLSASNETAGKAKFRRELVRLQSARSMCAYVYASSGEGESTTDLVFSGHLLAAAGGRIAAESIWQTGMISADIDLERIELERIRFRSFAQGVETKPCRRIHAAPTPSARSALWPAKVDPAPFIPKNAERRRERAREILRMQCAGLTERLRKTGIARVVIGVSGGLDSTLALLVAAAAMDELGRPRSDILGISMPGFGTSSGTRASAEALMRGLGIEFLSLIHIS
;
A
#
# COMPACT_ATOMS: atom_id res chain seq x y z
N LEU A 1 -1.92 26.99 -13.01
CA LEU A 1 -1.82 27.34 -11.58
C LEU A 1 -0.88 26.34 -10.89
N TRP A 2 0.42 26.43 -11.18
CA TRP A 2 1.48 25.64 -10.55
C TRP A 2 2.48 26.59 -9.92
N ALA A 3 2.04 27.37 -8.97
CA ALA A 3 2.90 28.21 -8.17
C ALA A 3 3.10 27.55 -6.82
N GLY A 4 4.33 27.07 -6.56
CA GLY A 4 4.81 26.91 -5.21
C GLY A 4 4.91 25.51 -4.64
N LEU A 5 5.36 24.49 -5.39
CA LEU A 5 5.87 23.27 -4.75
C LEU A 5 7.25 23.59 -4.14
N PRO A 6 7.43 23.43 -2.81
CA PRO A 6 8.73 23.63 -2.20
C PRO A 6 9.68 22.53 -2.66
N LEU A 7 10.56 22.87 -3.57
CA LEU A 7 11.63 22.00 -4.04
C LEU A 7 12.66 21.78 -2.93
N SER A 8 12.77 20.52 -2.52
CA SER A 8 13.92 19.80 -1.98
C SER A 8 14.66 20.38 -0.78
N CYS A 9 14.55 19.70 0.32
CA CYS A 9 15.53 19.72 1.41
C CYS A 9 16.70 18.81 1.05
N PHE A 10 17.89 19.36 0.91
CA PHE A 10 19.13 18.55 0.87
C PHE A 10 19.45 18.08 2.28
N CYS A 11 19.56 16.79 2.47
CA CYS A 11 19.98 16.22 3.72
C CYS A 11 21.23 15.38 3.51
N PHE A 12 22.37 15.85 4.04
CA PHE A 12 23.57 15.03 4.15
C PHE A 12 23.37 14.05 5.32
N SER A 13 23.14 12.79 5.00
CA SER A 13 23.08 11.73 5.98
C SER A 13 24.34 10.87 5.88
N ALA A 14 25.34 11.20 6.68
CA ALA A 14 26.24 10.16 7.13
C ALA A 14 25.41 9.21 7.99
N ALA A 15 25.48 7.91 7.73
CA ALA A 15 24.71 6.89 8.41
C ALA A 15 25.08 6.79 9.89
N CYS A 16 24.49 7.63 10.73
CA CYS A 16 24.54 7.47 12.18
C CYS A 16 23.18 6.89 12.62
N PRO A 17 23.13 5.66 13.13
CA PRO A 17 21.89 5.02 13.57
C PRO A 17 21.23 5.69 14.78
N LEU A 18 21.94 6.61 15.45
CA LEU A 18 21.50 7.27 16.68
C LEU A 18 20.91 8.68 16.48
N VAL A 19 20.96 9.23 15.25
CA VAL A 19 20.37 10.54 14.97
C VAL A 19 18.96 10.34 14.41
N PRO A 20 17.92 11.09 14.90
CA PRO A 20 16.61 11.08 14.29
C PRO A 20 16.75 11.28 12.79
N CYS A 21 16.15 10.40 12.00
CA CYS A 21 16.31 10.37 10.55
C CYS A 21 15.97 11.74 9.97
N SER A 22 16.98 12.47 9.52
CA SER A 22 16.84 13.80 8.92
C SER A 22 15.85 13.80 7.74
N ALA A 23 15.71 12.68 7.05
CA ALA A 23 14.73 12.48 6.00
C ALA A 23 13.29 12.58 6.51
N ALA A 24 12.97 11.97 7.67
CA ALA A 24 11.64 12.04 8.25
C ALA A 24 11.30 13.47 8.70
N THR A 25 12.26 14.17 9.31
CA THR A 25 12.10 15.57 9.72
C THR A 25 11.91 16.49 8.51
N ALA A 26 12.69 16.29 7.43
CA ALA A 26 12.53 17.05 6.19
C ALA A 26 11.18 16.81 5.53
N ALA A 27 10.73 15.56 5.47
CA ALA A 27 9.42 15.20 4.94
C ALA A 27 8.27 15.81 5.77
N ALA A 28 8.37 15.77 7.10
CA ALA A 28 7.42 16.41 8.01
C ALA A 28 7.40 17.95 7.86
N ALA A 29 8.54 18.55 7.52
CA ALA A 29 8.66 19.98 7.18
C ALA A 29 8.15 20.32 5.77
N GLY A 30 7.65 19.36 5.00
CA GLY A 30 7.02 19.54 3.69
C GLY A 30 7.85 19.12 2.49
N ALA A 31 9.03 18.50 2.68
CA ALA A 31 9.84 18.06 1.54
C ALA A 31 9.18 16.87 0.84
N ASN A 32 8.89 17.00 -0.47
CA ASN A 32 8.33 15.93 -1.30
C ASN A 32 9.43 15.07 -1.94
N VAL A 33 10.62 15.63 -2.11
CA VAL A 33 11.80 14.94 -2.66
C VAL A 33 12.97 15.11 -1.71
N ILE A 34 13.60 14.01 -1.36
CA ILE A 34 14.81 13.97 -0.53
C ILE A 34 15.96 13.47 -1.40
N VAL A 35 17.04 14.21 -1.42
CA VAL A 35 18.27 13.84 -2.13
C VAL A 35 19.35 13.52 -1.12
N ASN A 36 19.93 12.33 -1.22
CA ASN A 36 20.99 11.84 -0.36
C ASN A 36 22.25 11.54 -1.17
N LEU A 37 23.25 12.38 -1.00
CA LEU A 37 24.60 12.14 -1.50
C LEU A 37 25.39 11.39 -0.44
N SER A 38 26.00 10.28 -0.80
CA SER A 38 26.65 9.35 0.15
C SER A 38 27.99 8.88 -0.37
N ALA A 39 28.92 8.65 0.55
CA ALA A 39 30.19 7.97 0.32
C ALA A 39 30.21 6.64 1.09
N SER A 40 29.22 5.80 0.85
CA SER A 40 29.09 4.50 1.48
C SER A 40 29.93 3.46 0.72
N ASN A 41 31.04 3.02 1.33
CA ASN A 41 31.88 1.96 0.78
C ASN A 41 31.10 0.67 0.54
N GLU A 42 31.57 -0.15 -0.39
CA GLU A 42 30.89 -1.41 -0.73
C GLU A 42 31.44 -2.56 0.12
N THR A 43 30.55 -3.44 0.55
CA THR A 43 30.85 -4.73 1.18
C THR A 43 29.84 -5.76 0.68
N ALA A 44 30.15 -7.05 0.80
CA ALA A 44 29.26 -8.11 0.34
C ALA A 44 27.86 -7.99 0.98
N GLY A 45 26.81 -7.94 0.15
CA GLY A 45 25.42 -7.81 0.58
C GLY A 45 24.94 -6.37 0.88
N LYS A 46 25.82 -5.39 0.97
CA LYS A 46 25.46 -4.02 1.34
C LYS A 46 24.61 -3.31 0.29
N ALA A 47 24.80 -3.62 -0.99
CA ALA A 47 23.97 -3.07 -2.07
C ALA A 47 22.49 -3.43 -1.86
N LYS A 48 22.19 -4.69 -1.53
CA LYS A 48 20.83 -5.13 -1.22
C LYS A 48 20.25 -4.42 0.00
N PHE A 49 21.02 -4.30 1.07
CA PHE A 49 20.63 -3.58 2.28
C PHE A 49 20.33 -2.10 1.97
N ARG A 50 21.20 -1.43 1.23
CA ARG A 50 21.04 -0.02 0.82
C ARG A 50 19.78 0.17 -0.03
N ARG A 51 19.52 -0.73 -0.97
CA ARG A 51 18.31 -0.74 -1.79
C ARG A 51 17.05 -0.81 -0.94
N GLU A 52 17.00 -1.73 0.02
CA GLU A 52 15.86 -1.86 0.93
C GLU A 52 15.73 -0.64 1.84
N LEU A 53 16.83 -0.07 2.33
CA LEU A 53 16.82 1.13 3.14
C LEU A 53 16.22 2.32 2.39
N VAL A 54 16.65 2.58 1.16
CA VAL A 54 16.11 3.66 0.30
C VAL A 54 14.64 3.44 0.02
N ARG A 55 14.25 2.21 -0.31
CA ARG A 55 12.86 1.83 -0.55
C ARG A 55 11.97 2.08 0.68
N LEU A 56 12.41 1.62 1.85
CA LEU A 56 11.67 1.80 3.11
C LEU A 56 11.60 3.26 3.53
N GLN A 57 12.68 4.03 3.33
CA GLN A 57 12.69 5.46 3.63
C GLN A 57 11.67 6.22 2.78
N SER A 58 11.59 5.92 1.48
CA SER A 58 10.59 6.56 0.61
C SER A 58 9.16 6.24 1.04
N ALA A 59 8.89 5.01 1.49
CA ALA A 59 7.59 4.60 2.00
C ALA A 59 7.23 5.27 3.33
N ARG A 60 8.15 5.19 4.30
CA ARG A 60 7.93 5.69 5.66
C ARG A 60 7.77 7.20 5.71
N SER A 61 8.59 7.92 4.93
CA SER A 61 8.56 9.38 4.87
C SER A 61 7.55 9.93 3.86
N MET A 62 6.82 9.07 3.16
CA MET A 62 5.89 9.46 2.10
C MET A 62 6.51 10.51 1.17
N CYS A 63 7.67 10.20 0.58
CA CYS A 63 8.41 11.10 -0.28
C CYS A 63 9.12 10.35 -1.40
N ALA A 64 9.57 11.08 -2.41
CA ALA A 64 10.59 10.57 -3.30
C ALA A 64 11.94 10.60 -2.60
N TYR A 65 12.72 9.55 -2.77
CA TYR A 65 14.05 9.45 -2.19
C TYR A 65 15.07 9.12 -3.28
N VAL A 66 15.96 10.05 -3.53
CA VAL A 66 17.02 9.92 -4.53
C VAL A 66 18.35 9.75 -3.80
N TYR A 67 19.05 8.67 -4.12
CA TYR A 67 20.32 8.31 -3.52
C TYR A 67 21.40 8.23 -4.59
N ALA A 68 22.53 8.87 -4.33
CA ALA A 68 23.71 8.79 -5.17
C ALA A 68 24.94 8.52 -4.29
N SER A 69 25.64 7.43 -4.57
CA SER A 69 26.87 7.06 -3.87
C SER A 69 28.10 7.42 -4.69
N SER A 70 29.20 7.60 -3.99
CA SER A 70 30.54 7.68 -4.59
C SER A 70 30.79 6.53 -5.55
N GLY A 71 31.49 6.82 -6.62
CA GLY A 71 31.73 5.90 -7.72
C GLY A 71 33.13 5.30 -7.73
N GLU A 72 33.39 4.55 -8.77
CA GLU A 72 34.69 3.97 -9.05
C GLU A 72 35.72 5.08 -9.22
N GLY A 73 36.92 4.90 -8.64
CA GLY A 73 38.01 5.86 -8.72
C GLY A 73 37.99 6.97 -7.64
N GLU A 74 36.96 7.05 -6.82
CA GLU A 74 36.90 8.04 -5.73
C GLU A 74 37.67 7.62 -4.46
N SER A 75 38.19 6.39 -4.43
CA SER A 75 39.07 5.91 -3.38
C SER A 75 40.45 5.54 -3.93
N THR A 76 41.49 5.92 -3.20
CA THR A 76 42.86 5.56 -3.48
C THR A 76 43.45 4.58 -2.42
N THR A 77 42.58 4.07 -1.53
CA THR A 77 42.93 3.18 -0.43
C THR A 77 42.13 1.87 -0.51
N ASP A 78 41.96 1.20 0.62
CA ASP A 78 41.31 -0.12 0.72
C ASP A 78 39.78 -0.07 0.55
N LEU A 79 39.18 1.10 0.34
CA LEU A 79 37.76 1.26 0.17
C LEU A 79 37.36 1.14 -1.31
N VAL A 80 36.25 0.46 -1.54
CA VAL A 80 35.67 0.33 -2.88
C VAL A 80 34.25 0.97 -2.86
N PHE A 81 33.97 1.73 -3.89
CA PHE A 81 32.65 2.36 -4.09
C PHE A 81 32.03 1.85 -5.39
N SER A 82 30.73 1.60 -5.34
CA SER A 82 30.00 0.99 -6.47
C SER A 82 29.26 1.99 -7.35
N GLY A 83 29.29 3.28 -7.02
CA GLY A 83 28.48 4.26 -7.76
C GLY A 83 26.98 3.96 -7.72
N HIS A 84 26.47 3.37 -6.63
CA HIS A 84 25.08 2.95 -6.56
C HIS A 84 24.14 4.15 -6.61
N LEU A 85 23.30 4.21 -7.66
CA LEU A 85 22.28 5.21 -7.88
C LEU A 85 20.91 4.58 -7.67
N LEU A 86 20.04 5.25 -6.91
CA LEU A 86 18.69 4.78 -6.62
C LEU A 86 17.71 5.94 -6.65
N ALA A 87 16.58 5.76 -7.27
CA ALA A 87 15.42 6.63 -7.14
C ALA A 87 14.22 5.80 -6.70
N ALA A 88 13.58 6.20 -5.60
CA ALA A 88 12.44 5.50 -5.04
C ALA A 88 11.30 6.46 -4.70
N ALA A 89 10.06 6.02 -4.82
CA ALA A 89 8.88 6.75 -4.40
C ALA A 89 7.79 5.78 -3.91
N GLY A 90 7.13 6.12 -2.81
CA GLY A 90 6.04 5.30 -2.25
C GLY A 90 6.44 3.85 -1.98
N GLY A 91 7.68 3.59 -1.56
CA GLY A 91 8.18 2.24 -1.30
C GLY A 91 8.50 1.40 -2.53
N ARG A 92 8.60 2.01 -3.70
CA ARG A 92 8.97 1.34 -4.96
C ARG A 92 10.24 1.95 -5.51
N ILE A 93 11.14 1.12 -6.03
CA ILE A 93 12.29 1.59 -6.79
C ILE A 93 11.80 1.94 -8.19
N ALA A 94 12.01 3.19 -8.59
CA ALA A 94 11.66 3.71 -9.90
C ALA A 94 12.81 3.56 -10.90
N ALA A 95 14.05 3.77 -10.43
CA ALA A 95 15.26 3.53 -11.23
C ALA A 95 16.42 3.11 -10.32
N GLU A 96 17.32 2.30 -10.85
CA GLU A 96 18.49 1.78 -10.14
C GLU A 96 19.63 1.52 -11.12
N SER A 97 20.86 1.85 -10.71
CA SER A 97 22.09 1.48 -11.39
C SER A 97 23.19 1.27 -10.35
N ILE A 98 24.04 0.27 -10.59
CA ILE A 98 25.20 -0.05 -9.74
C ILE A 98 26.35 -0.56 -10.59
N TRP A 99 27.57 -0.28 -10.22
CA TRP A 99 28.77 -0.63 -10.96
C TRP A 99 28.86 -0.08 -12.38
N GLN A 100 28.13 1.00 -12.62
CA GLN A 100 28.13 1.69 -13.93
C GLN A 100 28.32 3.18 -13.71
N THR A 101 29.18 3.76 -14.52
CA THR A 101 29.33 5.22 -14.56
C THR A 101 28.22 5.80 -15.43
N GLY A 102 27.51 6.79 -14.91
CA GLY A 102 26.45 7.42 -15.68
C GLY A 102 25.37 8.07 -14.81
N MET A 103 24.19 8.20 -15.38
CA MET A 103 23.04 8.85 -14.77
C MET A 103 21.81 7.94 -14.92
N ILE A 104 20.98 7.93 -13.90
CA ILE A 104 19.63 7.35 -13.98
C ILE A 104 18.60 8.47 -14.07
N SER A 105 17.47 8.17 -14.68
CA SER A 105 16.32 9.05 -14.79
C SER A 105 15.07 8.31 -14.35
N ALA A 106 14.20 8.99 -13.61
CA ALA A 106 12.94 8.43 -13.15
C ALA A 106 11.87 9.52 -13.11
N ASP A 107 10.68 9.17 -13.57
CA ASP A 107 9.49 10.00 -13.45
C ASP A 107 8.81 9.72 -12.11
N ILE A 108 8.53 10.77 -11.35
CA ILE A 108 7.93 10.67 -10.01
C ILE A 108 6.70 11.56 -9.94
N ASP A 109 5.58 10.96 -9.57
CA ASP A 109 4.31 11.62 -9.36
C ASP A 109 4.28 12.28 -7.97
N LEU A 110 4.58 13.57 -7.91
CA LEU A 110 4.60 14.34 -6.67
C LEU A 110 3.20 14.64 -6.15
N GLU A 111 2.23 14.83 -7.03
CA GLU A 111 0.84 15.07 -6.66
C GLU A 111 0.25 13.87 -5.90
N ARG A 112 0.57 12.67 -6.35
CA ARG A 112 0.21 11.44 -5.64
C ARG A 112 0.81 11.39 -4.24
N ILE A 113 2.08 11.80 -4.07
CA ILE A 113 2.72 11.86 -2.74
C ILE A 113 1.95 12.81 -1.82
N GLU A 114 1.55 13.97 -2.30
CA GLU A 114 0.78 14.95 -1.53
C GLU A 114 -0.60 14.41 -1.15
N LEU A 115 -1.30 13.78 -2.09
CA LEU A 115 -2.59 13.16 -1.84
C LEU A 115 -2.51 12.03 -0.79
N GLU A 116 -1.47 11.22 -0.83
CA GLU A 116 -1.25 10.17 0.17
C GLU A 116 -1.03 10.77 1.57
N ARG A 117 -0.27 11.87 1.69
CA ARG A 117 -0.06 12.58 2.95
C ARG A 117 -1.36 13.18 3.52
N ILE A 118 -2.19 13.78 2.65
CA ILE A 118 -3.49 14.33 3.05
C ILE A 118 -4.41 13.23 3.58
N ARG A 119 -4.43 12.07 2.92
CA ARG A 119 -5.24 10.91 3.35
C ARG A 119 -4.76 10.33 4.67
N PHE A 120 -3.46 10.36 4.93
CA PHE A 120 -2.87 9.86 6.16
C PHE A 120 -2.85 10.97 7.22
N ARG A 121 -3.99 11.17 7.89
CA ARG A 121 -4.23 12.29 8.82
C ARG A 121 -3.20 12.44 9.94
N SER A 122 -2.53 11.36 10.34
CA SER A 122 -1.46 11.38 11.35
C SER A 122 -0.07 11.66 10.79
N PHE A 123 0.04 11.94 9.48
CA PHE A 123 1.33 12.30 8.89
C PHE A 123 1.88 13.58 9.56
N ALA A 124 3.13 13.53 9.94
CA ALA A 124 3.85 14.59 10.65
C ALA A 124 3.28 15.00 12.04
N GLN A 125 2.24 14.34 12.56
CA GLN A 125 1.78 14.59 13.93
C GLN A 125 2.84 14.12 14.94
N GLY A 126 3.17 14.98 15.91
CA GLY A 126 4.15 14.67 16.96
C GLY A 126 5.62 14.68 16.48
N VAL A 127 5.90 15.12 15.27
CA VAL A 127 7.27 15.34 14.79
C VAL A 127 7.64 16.80 15.04
N GLU A 128 8.61 17.03 15.92
CA GLU A 128 9.21 18.36 16.05
C GLU A 128 9.94 18.71 14.75
N THR A 129 9.43 19.70 14.04
CA THR A 129 10.09 20.25 12.86
C THR A 129 11.04 21.35 13.30
N LYS A 130 12.35 21.13 13.13
CA LYS A 130 13.29 22.22 13.28
C LYS A 130 13.12 23.23 12.15
N PRO A 131 13.33 24.54 12.40
CA PRO A 131 13.26 25.53 11.32
C PRO A 131 14.29 25.16 10.23
N CYS A 132 13.79 24.93 9.03
CA CYS A 132 14.63 24.64 7.87
C CYS A 132 14.87 25.92 7.09
N ARG A 133 16.12 26.12 6.63
CA ARG A 133 16.42 27.19 5.67
C ARG A 133 15.73 26.88 4.35
N ARG A 134 14.82 27.76 3.91
CA ARG A 134 14.16 27.65 2.60
C ARG A 134 14.89 28.54 1.60
N ILE A 135 15.26 27.94 0.48
CA ILE A 135 15.85 28.66 -0.65
C ILE A 135 14.83 28.60 -1.79
N HIS A 136 14.38 29.76 -2.22
CA HIS A 136 13.47 29.88 -3.37
C HIS A 136 14.31 29.93 -4.64
N ALA A 137 14.15 28.93 -5.50
CA ALA A 137 14.71 28.94 -6.83
C ALA A 137 13.66 29.42 -7.83
N ALA A 138 14.10 30.11 -8.90
CA ALA A 138 13.20 30.46 -9.99
C ALA A 138 12.59 29.18 -10.58
N PRO A 139 11.28 29.16 -10.89
CA PRO A 139 10.67 28.01 -11.52
C PRO A 139 11.34 27.76 -12.87
N THR A 140 11.87 26.57 -13.07
CA THR A 140 12.31 26.13 -14.39
C THR A 140 11.07 26.04 -15.27
N PRO A 141 11.07 26.61 -16.50
CA PRO A 141 9.96 26.45 -17.41
C PRO A 141 9.69 24.95 -17.59
N SER A 142 8.56 24.49 -17.09
CA SER A 142 8.12 23.13 -17.29
C SER A 142 7.84 22.95 -18.77
N ALA A 143 8.64 22.17 -19.47
CA ALA A 143 8.21 21.59 -20.72
C ALA A 143 6.96 20.75 -20.38
N ARG A 144 5.79 21.21 -20.78
CA ARG A 144 4.55 20.45 -20.64
C ARG A 144 4.70 19.18 -21.46
N SER A 145 5.19 18.12 -20.85
CA SER A 145 5.05 16.79 -21.43
C SER A 145 3.56 16.47 -21.39
N ALA A 146 2.94 16.46 -22.57
CA ALA A 146 1.54 16.05 -22.72
C ALA A 146 1.33 14.55 -22.48
N LEU A 147 2.40 13.82 -22.17
CA LEU A 147 2.38 12.40 -21.94
C LEU A 147 2.37 12.14 -20.43
N TRP A 148 1.29 11.59 -19.93
CA TRP A 148 1.22 11.03 -18.58
C TRP A 148 2.24 9.89 -18.47
N PRO A 149 3.34 10.04 -17.71
CA PRO A 149 4.45 9.09 -17.74
C PRO A 149 4.14 7.80 -16.97
N ALA A 150 3.15 7.81 -16.10
CA ALA A 150 2.84 6.66 -15.27
C ALA A 150 1.88 5.70 -15.99
N LYS A 151 2.31 4.47 -16.21
CA LYS A 151 1.38 3.39 -16.56
C LYS A 151 0.42 3.19 -15.39
N VAL A 152 -0.84 3.54 -15.58
CA VAL A 152 -1.90 3.23 -14.62
C VAL A 152 -2.10 1.72 -14.63
N ASP A 153 -1.95 1.08 -13.46
CA ASP A 153 -2.27 -0.34 -13.34
C ASP A 153 -3.81 -0.50 -13.37
N PRO A 154 -4.39 -1.17 -14.39
CA PRO A 154 -5.84 -1.35 -14.46
C PRO A 154 -6.40 -2.23 -13.35
N ALA A 155 -5.55 -2.98 -12.65
CA ALA A 155 -5.94 -3.85 -11.55
C ALA A 155 -5.04 -3.65 -10.31
N PRO A 156 -5.02 -2.45 -9.71
CA PRO A 156 -4.05 -2.09 -8.66
C PRO A 156 -4.20 -2.92 -7.38
N PHE A 157 -5.38 -3.51 -7.16
CA PHE A 157 -5.68 -4.30 -5.97
C PHE A 157 -5.43 -5.81 -6.17
N ILE A 158 -5.22 -6.25 -7.41
CA ILE A 158 -5.09 -7.66 -7.74
C ILE A 158 -3.62 -8.01 -8.02
N PRO A 159 -2.96 -8.79 -7.17
CA PRO A 159 -1.59 -9.22 -7.45
C PRO A 159 -1.50 -10.03 -8.74
N LYS A 160 -0.55 -9.70 -9.61
CA LYS A 160 -0.32 -10.42 -10.87
C LYS A 160 0.13 -11.87 -10.65
N ASN A 161 0.89 -12.10 -9.60
CA ASN A 161 1.33 -13.45 -9.22
C ASN A 161 0.18 -14.22 -8.56
N ALA A 162 -0.08 -15.44 -9.06
CA ALA A 162 -1.20 -16.28 -8.61
C ALA A 162 -1.08 -16.71 -7.13
N GLU A 163 0.13 -16.98 -6.66
CA GLU A 163 0.39 -17.37 -5.27
C GLU A 163 0.11 -16.19 -4.32
N ARG A 164 0.67 -15.00 -4.62
CA ARG A 164 0.39 -13.78 -3.85
C ARG A 164 -1.09 -13.41 -3.87
N ARG A 165 -1.80 -13.71 -4.95
CA ARG A 165 -3.24 -13.46 -5.06
C ARG A 165 -4.03 -14.37 -4.13
N ARG A 166 -3.66 -15.66 -4.06
CA ARG A 166 -4.26 -16.62 -3.11
C ARG A 166 -3.97 -16.25 -1.64
N GLU A 167 -2.73 -15.87 -1.36
CA GLU A 167 -2.31 -15.41 -0.04
C GLU A 167 -3.12 -14.19 0.40
N ARG A 168 -3.22 -13.17 -0.45
CA ARG A 168 -4.02 -11.97 -0.18
C ARG A 168 -5.50 -12.28 -0.01
N ALA A 169 -6.07 -13.18 -0.80
CA ALA A 169 -7.46 -13.58 -0.66
C ALA A 169 -7.72 -14.25 0.70
N ARG A 170 -6.82 -15.12 1.16
CA ARG A 170 -6.90 -15.74 2.50
C ARG A 170 -6.77 -14.68 3.61
N GLU A 171 -5.86 -13.74 3.46
CA GLU A 171 -5.67 -12.64 4.41
C GLU A 171 -6.93 -11.79 4.53
N ILE A 172 -7.54 -11.39 3.40
CA ILE A 172 -8.79 -10.62 3.38
C ILE A 172 -9.91 -11.39 4.06
N LEU A 173 -10.10 -12.66 3.72
CA LEU A 173 -11.11 -13.50 4.35
C LEU A 173 -10.91 -13.59 5.87
N ARG A 174 -9.67 -13.81 6.31
CA ARG A 174 -9.33 -13.86 7.73
C ARG A 174 -9.64 -12.57 8.47
N MET A 175 -9.30 -11.41 7.86
CA MET A 175 -9.62 -10.10 8.45
C MET A 175 -11.12 -9.89 8.61
N GLN A 176 -11.91 -10.26 7.60
CA GLN A 176 -13.38 -10.16 7.66
C GLN A 176 -13.97 -11.08 8.72
N CYS A 177 -13.51 -12.33 8.77
CA CYS A 177 -13.94 -13.29 9.80
C CYS A 177 -13.60 -12.80 11.21
N ALA A 178 -12.36 -12.37 11.44
CA ALA A 178 -11.95 -11.86 12.75
C ALA A 178 -12.77 -10.64 13.19
N GLY A 179 -13.05 -9.73 12.25
CA GLY A 179 -13.88 -8.54 12.53
C GLY A 179 -15.31 -8.91 12.93
N LEU A 180 -15.92 -9.86 12.21
CA LEU A 180 -17.28 -10.34 12.54
C LEU A 180 -17.30 -11.15 13.84
N THR A 181 -16.36 -12.07 14.03
CA THR A 181 -16.20 -12.87 15.25
C THR A 181 -16.14 -11.98 16.49
N GLU A 182 -15.28 -10.96 16.45
CA GLU A 182 -15.12 -10.05 17.59
C GLU A 182 -16.39 -9.20 17.83
N ARG A 183 -17.06 -8.77 16.77
CA ARG A 183 -18.32 -8.06 16.88
C ARG A 183 -19.40 -8.92 17.55
N LEU A 184 -19.58 -10.15 17.09
CA LEU A 184 -20.55 -11.09 17.65
C LEU A 184 -20.26 -11.42 19.11
N ARG A 185 -18.97 -11.62 19.44
CA ARG A 185 -18.53 -11.87 20.82
C ARG A 185 -18.85 -10.71 21.76
N LYS A 186 -18.55 -9.46 21.33
CA LYS A 186 -18.74 -8.26 22.15
C LYS A 186 -20.19 -7.85 22.32
N THR A 187 -21.02 -8.04 21.28
CA THR A 187 -22.44 -7.67 21.33
C THR A 187 -23.33 -8.73 21.94
N GLY A 188 -22.87 -9.98 22.04
CA GLY A 188 -23.68 -11.11 22.49
C GLY A 188 -24.80 -11.50 21.53
N ILE A 189 -24.80 -10.97 20.29
CA ILE A 189 -25.80 -11.31 19.27
C ILE A 189 -25.66 -12.80 18.94
N ALA A 190 -26.76 -13.54 19.10
CA ALA A 190 -26.78 -14.99 18.91
C ALA A 190 -26.93 -15.38 17.43
N ARG A 191 -27.72 -14.63 16.65
CA ARG A 191 -28.08 -14.96 15.26
C ARG A 191 -27.60 -13.92 14.26
N VAL A 192 -27.25 -14.38 13.08
CA VAL A 192 -26.88 -13.53 11.94
C VAL A 192 -27.88 -13.74 10.80
N VAL A 193 -28.37 -12.67 10.23
CA VAL A 193 -29.30 -12.72 9.09
C VAL A 193 -28.63 -12.14 7.86
N ILE A 194 -28.69 -12.85 6.73
CA ILE A 194 -28.03 -12.45 5.49
C ILE A 194 -29.01 -12.60 4.33
N GLY A 195 -29.20 -11.52 3.56
CA GLY A 195 -29.85 -11.58 2.25
C GLY A 195 -28.95 -12.25 1.21
N VAL A 196 -29.35 -13.39 0.67
CA VAL A 196 -28.56 -14.16 -0.29
C VAL A 196 -29.20 -14.04 -1.69
N SER A 197 -28.58 -13.22 -2.53
CA SER A 197 -29.01 -13.00 -3.90
C SER A 197 -28.52 -14.05 -4.89
N GLY A 198 -27.52 -14.86 -4.49
CA GLY A 198 -26.79 -15.77 -5.39
C GLY A 198 -25.64 -15.08 -6.16
N GLY A 199 -25.37 -13.80 -5.92
CA GLY A 199 -24.22 -13.08 -6.42
C GLY A 199 -22.97 -13.29 -5.57
N LEU A 200 -21.82 -12.83 -6.07
CA LEU A 200 -20.51 -13.03 -5.40
C LEU A 200 -20.44 -12.36 -4.03
N ASP A 201 -21.02 -11.16 -3.88
CA ASP A 201 -20.94 -10.39 -2.62
C ASP A 201 -21.70 -11.10 -1.49
N SER A 202 -22.93 -11.55 -1.76
CA SER A 202 -23.72 -12.29 -0.79
C SER A 202 -23.12 -13.68 -0.48
N THR A 203 -22.50 -14.32 -1.46
CA THR A 203 -21.74 -15.56 -1.28
C THR A 203 -20.57 -15.35 -0.34
N LEU A 204 -19.76 -14.29 -0.54
CA LEU A 204 -18.64 -13.97 0.33
C LEU A 204 -19.10 -13.65 1.74
N ALA A 205 -20.16 -12.83 1.89
CA ALA A 205 -20.71 -12.52 3.21
C ALA A 205 -21.16 -13.76 3.96
N LEU A 206 -21.77 -14.71 3.25
CA LEU A 206 -22.22 -15.98 3.84
C LEU A 206 -21.04 -16.87 4.27
N LEU A 207 -19.98 -16.96 3.46
CA LEU A 207 -18.76 -17.70 3.80
C LEU A 207 -18.06 -17.08 5.02
N VAL A 208 -17.99 -15.75 5.11
CA VAL A 208 -17.43 -15.04 6.28
C VAL A 208 -18.26 -15.33 7.53
N ALA A 209 -19.59 -15.30 7.43
CA ALA A 209 -20.47 -15.60 8.56
C ALA A 209 -20.32 -17.06 9.03
N ALA A 210 -20.27 -18.01 8.11
CA ALA A 210 -20.06 -19.43 8.44
C ALA A 210 -18.71 -19.64 9.16
N ALA A 211 -17.63 -19.06 8.62
CA ALA A 211 -16.31 -19.14 9.24
C ALA A 211 -16.26 -18.47 10.63
N ALA A 212 -16.95 -17.34 10.80
CA ALA A 212 -17.03 -16.66 12.10
C ALA A 212 -17.81 -17.48 13.15
N MET A 213 -18.88 -18.18 12.76
CA MET A 213 -19.60 -19.09 13.64
C MET A 213 -18.74 -20.29 14.03
N ASP A 214 -18.03 -20.88 13.07
CA ASP A 214 -17.08 -21.98 13.36
C ASP A 214 -16.00 -21.54 14.37
N GLU A 215 -15.42 -20.34 14.19
CA GLU A 215 -14.41 -19.78 15.10
C GLU A 215 -14.97 -19.50 16.50
N LEU A 216 -16.25 -19.15 16.61
CA LEU A 216 -16.94 -18.97 17.89
C LEU A 216 -17.39 -20.28 18.54
N GLY A 217 -17.25 -21.42 17.87
CA GLY A 217 -17.81 -22.69 18.34
C GLY A 217 -19.32 -22.74 18.36
N ARG A 218 -19.97 -21.90 17.51
CA ARG A 218 -21.44 -21.81 17.40
C ARG A 218 -21.95 -22.63 16.23
N PRO A 219 -23.17 -23.15 16.30
CA PRO A 219 -23.73 -23.89 15.18
C PRO A 219 -24.03 -22.99 14.01
N ARG A 220 -23.80 -23.48 12.81
CA ARG A 220 -24.10 -22.71 11.58
C ARG A 220 -25.60 -22.49 11.36
N SER A 221 -26.48 -23.23 12.06
CA SER A 221 -27.92 -22.93 12.12
C SER A 221 -28.27 -21.61 12.79
N ASP A 222 -27.32 -20.95 13.47
CA ASP A 222 -27.50 -19.58 13.95
C ASP A 222 -27.38 -18.54 12.82
N ILE A 223 -27.06 -18.97 11.59
CA ILE A 223 -27.10 -18.14 10.40
C ILE A 223 -28.41 -18.38 9.66
N LEU A 224 -29.20 -17.33 9.48
CA LEU A 224 -30.40 -17.33 8.67
C LEU A 224 -30.13 -16.67 7.31
N GLY A 225 -30.06 -17.45 6.25
CA GLY A 225 -30.03 -16.96 4.88
C GLY A 225 -31.43 -16.66 4.36
N ILE A 226 -31.65 -15.48 3.80
CA ILE A 226 -32.93 -15.11 3.21
C ILE A 226 -32.74 -14.88 1.72
N SER A 227 -33.40 -15.68 0.89
CA SER A 227 -33.47 -15.46 -0.54
C SER A 227 -34.77 -14.76 -0.90
N MET A 228 -34.66 -13.58 -1.52
CA MET A 228 -35.80 -12.78 -1.97
C MET A 228 -35.73 -12.66 -3.50
N PRO A 229 -36.23 -13.68 -4.25
CA PRO A 229 -36.23 -13.62 -5.69
C PRO A 229 -37.18 -12.50 -6.17
N GLY A 230 -36.64 -11.51 -6.90
CA GLY A 230 -37.43 -10.48 -7.58
C GLY A 230 -37.66 -10.81 -9.05
N PHE A 231 -38.39 -9.92 -9.77
CA PHE A 231 -38.72 -10.09 -11.19
C PHE A 231 -37.50 -10.28 -12.13
N GLY A 232 -36.29 -9.88 -11.71
CA GLY A 232 -35.04 -10.04 -12.48
C GLY A 232 -34.18 -11.22 -12.05
N THR A 233 -34.60 -12.01 -11.08
CA THR A 233 -33.80 -13.13 -10.56
C THR A 233 -33.95 -14.35 -11.48
N SER A 234 -32.87 -14.79 -12.13
CA SER A 234 -32.86 -15.99 -12.94
C SER A 234 -33.05 -17.24 -12.09
N SER A 235 -33.66 -18.30 -12.66
CA SER A 235 -33.79 -19.59 -11.99
C SER A 235 -32.45 -20.18 -11.57
N GLY A 236 -31.40 -19.96 -12.36
CA GLY A 236 -30.04 -20.41 -12.05
C GLY A 236 -29.43 -19.70 -10.84
N THR A 237 -29.64 -18.39 -10.70
CA THR A 237 -29.13 -17.61 -9.56
C THR A 237 -29.81 -18.07 -8.25
N ARG A 238 -31.11 -18.29 -8.29
CA ARG A 238 -31.85 -18.82 -7.15
C ARG A 238 -31.37 -20.22 -6.75
N ALA A 239 -31.23 -21.13 -7.71
CA ALA A 239 -30.75 -22.49 -7.45
C ALA A 239 -29.35 -22.50 -6.85
N SER A 240 -28.46 -21.61 -7.33
CA SER A 240 -27.11 -21.44 -6.77
C SER A 240 -27.13 -20.94 -5.32
N ALA A 241 -27.99 -19.98 -4.99
CA ALA A 241 -28.16 -19.48 -3.63
C ALA A 241 -28.63 -20.59 -2.67
N GLU A 242 -29.67 -21.32 -3.07
CA GLU A 242 -30.19 -22.44 -2.25
C GLU A 242 -29.18 -23.56 -2.08
N ALA A 243 -28.48 -23.96 -3.14
CA ALA A 243 -27.44 -24.99 -3.09
C ALA A 243 -26.28 -24.60 -2.14
N LEU A 244 -25.87 -23.32 -2.19
CA LEU A 244 -24.84 -22.77 -1.32
C LEU A 244 -25.28 -22.83 0.17
N MET A 245 -26.49 -22.36 0.47
CA MET A 245 -27.02 -22.34 1.84
C MET A 245 -27.16 -23.73 2.42
N ARG A 246 -27.66 -24.70 1.63
CA ARG A 246 -27.72 -26.12 2.01
C ARG A 246 -26.32 -26.72 2.23
N GLY A 247 -25.40 -26.44 1.28
CA GLY A 247 -24.02 -26.96 1.38
C GLY A 247 -23.27 -26.46 2.61
N LEU A 248 -23.60 -25.26 3.12
CA LEU A 248 -23.03 -24.69 4.34
C LEU A 248 -23.74 -25.15 5.62
N GLY A 249 -24.88 -25.84 5.52
CA GLY A 249 -25.64 -26.30 6.68
C GLY A 249 -26.27 -25.18 7.51
N ILE A 250 -26.65 -24.08 6.85
CA ILE A 250 -27.32 -22.95 7.51
C ILE A 250 -28.85 -23.07 7.42
N GLU A 251 -29.55 -22.35 8.29
CA GLU A 251 -30.99 -22.15 8.18
C GLU A 251 -31.28 -21.18 7.04
N PHE A 252 -32.29 -21.47 6.21
CA PHE A 252 -32.65 -20.53 5.15
C PHE A 252 -34.14 -20.44 4.87
N LEU A 253 -34.57 -19.27 4.45
CA LEU A 253 -35.93 -18.97 4.00
C LEU A 253 -35.88 -18.45 2.56
N SER A 254 -36.76 -19.00 1.72
CA SER A 254 -37.02 -18.46 0.39
C SER A 254 -38.35 -17.71 0.42
N LEU A 255 -38.29 -16.37 0.40
CA LEU A 255 -39.48 -15.55 0.37
C LEU A 255 -39.90 -15.38 -1.11
N ILE A 256 -40.96 -16.09 -1.52
CA ILE A 256 -41.62 -15.83 -2.80
C ILE A 256 -42.52 -14.65 -2.55
N HIS A 257 -42.37 -13.60 -3.36
CA HIS A 257 -43.31 -12.47 -3.34
C HIS A 257 -44.71 -13.03 -3.67
N ILE A 258 -45.56 -13.08 -2.66
CA ILE A 258 -47.01 -13.28 -2.84
C ILE A 258 -47.54 -11.90 -3.19
N SER A 259 -47.77 -11.65 -4.46
CA SER A 259 -48.52 -10.50 -4.94
C SER A 259 -50.02 -10.69 -4.71
#